data_4fc5a592640df919d910c86705380047
#
_entry.id   4fc5a592640df919d910c86705380047
#
_cell.length_a   1.000
_cell.length_b   1.000
_cell.length_c   1.000
_cell.angle_alpha   90.00
_cell.angle_beta   90.00
_cell.angle_gamma   90.00
#
_symmetry.space_group_name_H-M   'P 1'
#
loop_
_entity.id
_entity.type
_entity.pdbx_description
1 polymer ?
#
loop_
_entity_poly.entity_id
_entity_poly.type
_entity_poly.pdbx_seq_one_letter_code
_entity_poly.pdbx_strand_id
1 'polypeptide(L)'
;MPDSFLHERSDFKALVATVADSEKINDPALVEKDYWIMHAVYGLKQLGLKFELKGGTSLSKGFGIIQRFSEDIDIRIEPFDGLQVHTNPNHEKPTHIESRRIFYEKLRDKIKIPGITSVERDTTYDDQTLRNAGLRLTYETHFGSVAGLKDGILLEVGFDQTAPNRSVTISSWIVQFAEAKKLQYADNRAPEIRCYNPEYTFVEKVQAVVRKYGQFKGTGKIPTNFLRHYYDIHQLLDVEAVQNFIGTPEYLAHKKKRFKSLDQNVAKSGAFTIEDENIRKRFEAEYLKTASLYYR
;
A
#
# COMPACT_ATOMS: atom_id res chain seq x y z
N MET A 1 -0.70 -35.72 -1.32
CA MET A 1 -1.52 -34.79 -2.13
C MET A 1 -0.70 -33.53 -2.25
N PRO A 2 -0.75 -32.78 -3.35
CA PRO A 2 -0.12 -31.47 -3.36
C PRO A 2 -0.72 -30.64 -2.23
N ASP A 3 0.13 -29.89 -1.53
CA ASP A 3 -0.33 -29.03 -0.44
C ASP A 3 -1.34 -28.01 -0.99
N SER A 4 -2.47 -27.82 -0.30
CA SER A 4 -3.49 -26.80 -0.61
C SER A 4 -3.13 -25.50 0.09
N PHE A 5 -3.60 -24.37 -0.45
CA PHE A 5 -3.47 -23.09 0.24
C PHE A 5 -4.27 -23.09 1.54
N LEU A 6 -3.86 -22.25 2.48
CA LEU A 6 -4.56 -22.15 3.78
C LEU A 6 -6.04 -21.79 3.64
N HIS A 7 -6.41 -20.95 2.68
CA HIS A 7 -7.82 -20.57 2.43
C HIS A 7 -8.70 -21.70 1.85
N GLU A 8 -8.10 -22.78 1.35
CA GLU A 8 -8.83 -23.95 0.85
C GLU A 8 -9.12 -24.97 1.95
N ARG A 9 -8.61 -24.76 3.15
CA ARG A 9 -8.83 -25.66 4.30
C ARG A 9 -10.21 -25.41 4.92
N SER A 10 -10.87 -26.47 5.35
CA SER A 10 -12.17 -26.40 6.03
C SER A 10 -12.10 -25.66 7.38
N ASP A 11 -10.92 -25.61 8.01
CA ASP A 11 -10.67 -24.93 9.29
C ASP A 11 -10.10 -23.51 9.13
N PHE A 12 -10.06 -22.95 7.92
CA PHE A 12 -9.45 -21.62 7.66
C PHE A 12 -10.06 -20.52 8.53
N LYS A 13 -11.39 -20.50 8.68
CA LYS A 13 -12.07 -19.54 9.56
C LYS A 13 -11.59 -19.63 11.02
N ALA A 14 -11.45 -20.84 11.54
CA ALA A 14 -10.97 -21.07 12.90
C ALA A 14 -9.48 -20.66 13.02
N LEU A 15 -8.68 -20.93 12.01
CA LEU A 15 -7.27 -20.51 11.94
C LEU A 15 -7.14 -18.99 11.97
N VAL A 16 -7.96 -18.26 11.19
CA VAL A 16 -7.99 -16.78 11.21
C VAL A 16 -8.29 -16.25 12.61
N ALA A 17 -9.32 -16.79 13.28
CA ALA A 17 -9.67 -16.39 14.63
C ALA A 17 -8.53 -16.66 15.63
N THR A 18 -7.90 -17.83 15.54
CA THR A 18 -6.76 -18.20 16.39
C THR A 18 -5.57 -17.24 16.21
N VAL A 19 -5.29 -16.84 14.97
CA VAL A 19 -4.22 -15.87 14.69
C VAL A 19 -4.57 -14.49 15.21
N ALA A 20 -5.83 -14.06 15.09
CA ALA A 20 -6.30 -12.80 15.64
C ALA A 20 -6.07 -12.72 17.16
N ASP A 21 -6.44 -13.77 17.88
CA ASP A 21 -6.22 -13.88 19.32
C ASP A 21 -4.70 -13.87 19.67
N SER A 22 -3.90 -14.64 18.92
CA SER A 22 -2.45 -14.73 19.13
C SER A 22 -1.74 -13.39 18.92
N GLU A 23 -2.13 -12.66 17.89
CA GLU A 23 -1.55 -11.34 17.51
C GLU A 23 -2.21 -10.18 18.24
N LYS A 24 -3.23 -10.45 19.08
CA LYS A 24 -4.02 -9.43 19.79
C LYS A 24 -4.72 -8.44 18.85
N ILE A 25 -5.15 -8.92 17.71
CA ILE A 25 -5.90 -8.14 16.72
C ILE A 25 -7.39 -8.32 17.03
N ASN A 26 -8.08 -7.24 17.42
CA ASN A 26 -9.46 -7.31 17.90
C ASN A 26 -10.47 -7.80 16.84
N ASP A 27 -10.21 -7.54 15.56
CA ASP A 27 -11.09 -7.90 14.47
C ASP A 27 -10.45 -8.97 13.56
N PRO A 28 -10.94 -10.23 13.61
CA PRO A 28 -10.43 -11.31 12.76
C PRO A 28 -10.51 -11.00 11.25
N ALA A 29 -11.45 -10.15 10.83
CA ALA A 29 -11.56 -9.74 9.43
C ALA A 29 -10.30 -9.00 8.94
N LEU A 30 -9.56 -8.32 9.83
CA LEU A 30 -8.26 -7.71 9.47
C LEU A 30 -7.21 -8.77 9.16
N VAL A 31 -7.20 -9.86 9.93
CA VAL A 31 -6.26 -10.99 9.71
C VAL A 31 -6.59 -11.72 8.41
N GLU A 32 -7.87 -11.94 8.13
CA GLU A 32 -8.32 -12.51 6.86
C GLU A 32 -7.92 -11.61 5.69
N LYS A 33 -8.19 -10.31 5.80
CA LYS A 33 -7.84 -9.34 4.75
C LYS A 33 -6.32 -9.24 4.53
N ASP A 34 -5.53 -9.30 5.59
CA ASP A 34 -4.06 -9.37 5.51
C ASP A 34 -3.59 -10.58 4.71
N TYR A 35 -4.19 -11.75 4.98
CA TYR A 35 -3.89 -12.96 4.23
C TYR A 35 -4.14 -12.77 2.73
N TRP A 36 -5.31 -12.25 2.37
CA TRP A 36 -5.69 -12.07 0.97
C TRP A 36 -4.85 -11.01 0.25
N ILE A 37 -4.47 -9.93 0.93
CA ILE A 37 -3.55 -8.93 0.38
C ILE A 37 -2.20 -9.58 0.06
N MET A 38 -1.63 -10.36 0.99
CA MET A 38 -0.33 -11.02 0.78
C MET A 38 -0.41 -12.15 -0.25
N HIS A 39 -1.51 -12.89 -0.27
CA HIS A 39 -1.79 -13.90 -1.29
C HIS A 39 -1.92 -13.27 -2.70
N ALA A 40 -2.52 -12.10 -2.80
CA ALA A 40 -2.57 -11.35 -4.07
C ALA A 40 -1.17 -10.93 -4.53
N VAL A 41 -0.31 -10.43 -3.64
CA VAL A 41 1.10 -10.09 -3.97
C VAL A 41 1.86 -11.34 -4.46
N TYR A 42 1.69 -12.47 -3.77
CA TYR A 42 2.24 -13.75 -4.21
C TYR A 42 1.74 -14.14 -5.62
N GLY A 43 0.42 -14.07 -5.84
CA GLY A 43 -0.19 -14.42 -7.12
C GLY A 43 0.29 -13.53 -8.27
N LEU A 44 0.42 -12.21 -8.05
CA LEU A 44 0.97 -11.30 -9.05
C LEU A 44 2.40 -11.70 -9.45
N LYS A 45 3.22 -12.13 -8.49
CA LYS A 45 4.57 -12.63 -8.77
C LYS A 45 4.55 -13.94 -9.56
N GLN A 46 3.66 -14.90 -9.20
CA GLN A 46 3.51 -16.17 -9.91
C GLN A 46 3.07 -15.99 -11.37
N LEU A 47 2.32 -14.92 -11.66
CA LEU A 47 1.95 -14.54 -13.03
C LEU A 47 3.13 -13.97 -13.85
N GLY A 48 4.33 -13.90 -13.29
CA GLY A 48 5.53 -13.37 -13.93
C GLY A 48 5.50 -11.85 -14.12
N LEU A 49 4.64 -11.14 -13.40
CA LEU A 49 4.58 -9.69 -13.46
C LEU A 49 5.81 -9.08 -12.78
N LYS A 50 6.45 -8.12 -13.46
CA LYS A 50 7.58 -7.37 -12.92
C LYS A 50 7.06 -6.11 -12.26
N PHE A 51 7.11 -6.07 -10.94
CA PHE A 51 6.61 -4.93 -10.16
C PHE A 51 7.49 -4.63 -8.96
N GLU A 52 7.29 -3.45 -8.41
CA GLU A 52 7.90 -2.96 -7.18
C GLU A 52 6.79 -2.48 -6.24
N LEU A 53 6.83 -2.95 -4.99
CA LEU A 53 5.88 -2.57 -3.96
C LEU A 53 6.31 -1.25 -3.31
N LYS A 54 5.35 -0.36 -3.08
CA LYS A 54 5.56 0.92 -2.41
C LYS A 54 4.48 1.18 -1.35
N GLY A 55 4.48 2.36 -0.79
CA GLY A 55 3.43 2.80 0.12
C GLY A 55 3.43 2.15 1.50
N GLY A 56 2.24 2.10 2.11
CA GLY A 56 2.08 1.57 3.47
C GLY A 56 2.37 0.08 3.57
N THR A 57 1.97 -0.71 2.57
CA THR A 57 2.17 -2.16 2.56
C THR A 57 3.65 -2.54 2.46
N SER A 58 4.47 -1.78 1.72
CA SER A 58 5.92 -2.01 1.75
C SER A 58 6.53 -1.68 3.11
N LEU A 59 6.07 -0.61 3.79
CA LEU A 59 6.56 -0.24 5.12
C LEU A 59 6.16 -1.24 6.21
N SER A 60 4.92 -1.77 6.16
CA SER A 60 4.43 -2.72 7.16
C SER A 60 4.95 -4.13 6.92
N LYS A 61 4.79 -4.66 5.72
CA LYS A 61 5.08 -6.07 5.39
C LYS A 61 6.47 -6.31 4.83
N GLY A 62 7.03 -5.32 4.12
CA GLY A 62 8.39 -5.42 3.59
C GLY A 62 9.46 -5.11 4.64
N PHE A 63 9.24 -4.08 5.45
CA PHE A 63 10.25 -3.58 6.38
C PHE A 63 9.86 -3.66 7.86
N GLY A 64 8.61 -3.93 8.20
CA GLY A 64 8.15 -3.99 9.60
C GLY A 64 8.22 -2.66 10.36
N ILE A 65 8.25 -1.53 9.64
CA ILE A 65 8.46 -0.21 10.22
C ILE A 65 7.18 0.34 10.85
N ILE A 66 6.04 0.15 10.18
CA ILE A 66 4.74 0.63 10.67
C ILE A 66 3.87 -0.52 11.17
N GLN A 67 3.17 -0.27 12.27
CA GLN A 67 2.31 -1.25 12.95
C GLN A 67 0.85 -0.83 12.87
N ARG A 68 0.45 -0.39 11.69
CA ARG A 68 -0.92 -0.15 11.31
C ARG A 68 -1.29 -0.97 10.09
N PHE A 69 -2.55 -1.31 9.99
CA PHE A 69 -3.08 -2.03 8.83
C PHE A 69 -2.94 -1.16 7.56
N SER A 70 -2.42 -1.76 6.50
CA SER A 70 -2.37 -1.18 5.16
C SER A 70 -3.19 -2.03 4.22
N GLU A 71 -4.32 -1.48 3.76
CA GLU A 71 -5.34 -2.22 3.02
C GLU A 71 -5.10 -2.28 1.50
N ASP A 72 -4.24 -1.40 0.99
CA ASP A 72 -4.01 -1.24 -0.44
C ASP A 72 -2.67 -1.86 -0.84
N ILE A 73 -2.61 -2.41 -2.05
CA ILE A 73 -1.38 -2.83 -2.70
C ILE A 73 -0.98 -1.74 -3.68
N ASP A 74 0.01 -0.93 -3.30
CA ASP A 74 0.55 0.10 -4.18
C ASP A 74 1.76 -0.45 -4.95
N ILE A 75 1.70 -0.53 -6.27
CA ILE A 75 2.81 -1.00 -7.09
C ILE A 75 3.16 -0.05 -8.24
N ARG A 76 4.46 0.00 -8.50
CA ARG A 76 4.96 0.34 -9.83
C ARG A 76 5.07 -0.95 -10.62
N ILE A 77 4.59 -0.97 -11.87
CA ILE A 77 4.64 -2.16 -12.73
C ILE A 77 5.37 -1.86 -14.03
N GLU A 78 6.07 -2.86 -14.56
CA GLU A 78 6.59 -2.84 -15.92
C GLU A 78 5.54 -3.37 -16.90
N PRO A 79 5.38 -2.76 -18.07
CA PRO A 79 4.56 -3.34 -19.11
C PRO A 79 5.06 -4.76 -19.45
N PHE A 80 4.13 -5.70 -19.58
CA PHE A 80 4.49 -7.06 -19.99
C PHE A 80 4.69 -7.16 -21.50
N ASP A 81 5.42 -8.19 -21.91
CA ASP A 81 5.86 -8.38 -23.29
C ASP A 81 4.73 -8.29 -24.32
N GLY A 82 5.03 -7.68 -25.46
CA GLY A 82 4.09 -7.48 -26.58
C GLY A 82 3.21 -6.23 -26.46
N LEU A 83 3.34 -5.44 -25.38
CA LEU A 83 2.59 -4.20 -25.22
C LEU A 83 3.51 -2.97 -25.25
N GLN A 84 3.27 -2.10 -26.21
CA GLN A 84 3.88 -0.77 -26.21
C GLN A 84 3.05 0.18 -25.35
N VAL A 85 3.59 0.57 -24.20
CA VAL A 85 2.95 1.48 -23.25
C VAL A 85 3.81 2.70 -23.02
N HIS A 86 3.21 3.87 -23.11
CA HIS A 86 3.88 5.14 -22.83
C HIS A 86 3.91 5.40 -21.32
N THR A 87 4.93 4.88 -20.64
CA THR A 87 5.08 4.96 -19.17
C THR A 87 5.62 6.30 -18.66
N ASN A 88 6.20 7.14 -19.54
CA ASN A 88 6.72 8.44 -19.14
C ASN A 88 5.56 9.35 -18.64
N PRO A 89 5.63 9.89 -17.41
CA PRO A 89 4.56 10.73 -16.84
C PRO A 89 4.31 12.03 -17.61
N ASN A 90 5.30 12.51 -18.40
CA ASN A 90 5.15 13.71 -19.21
C ASN A 90 4.47 13.45 -20.57
N HIS A 91 4.13 12.21 -20.87
CA HIS A 91 3.45 11.84 -22.10
C HIS A 91 1.93 11.94 -21.90
N GLU A 92 1.31 13.06 -22.28
CA GLU A 92 -0.12 13.34 -22.04
C GLU A 92 -0.96 13.39 -23.33
N LYS A 93 -0.39 13.01 -24.48
CA LYS A 93 -1.18 12.92 -25.74
C LYS A 93 -2.27 11.85 -25.61
N PRO A 94 -3.42 12.00 -26.28
CA PRO A 94 -4.52 11.02 -26.23
C PRO A 94 -4.05 9.57 -26.53
N THR A 95 -3.15 9.41 -27.51
CA THR A 95 -2.58 8.09 -27.86
C THR A 95 -1.74 7.48 -26.73
N HIS A 96 -1.05 8.31 -25.95
CA HIS A 96 -0.28 7.85 -24.80
C HIS A 96 -1.20 7.40 -23.64
N ILE A 97 -2.27 8.16 -23.38
CA ILE A 97 -3.27 7.81 -22.36
C ILE A 97 -3.98 6.52 -22.77
N GLU A 98 -4.34 6.40 -24.05
CA GLU A 98 -4.99 5.20 -24.60
C GLU A 98 -4.11 3.95 -24.46
N SER A 99 -2.79 4.06 -24.71
CA SER A 99 -1.88 2.93 -24.51
C SER A 99 -1.86 2.43 -23.05
N ARG A 100 -1.96 3.35 -22.06
CA ARG A 100 -2.08 3.01 -20.64
C ARG A 100 -3.42 2.38 -20.30
N ARG A 101 -4.52 2.91 -20.88
CA ARG A 101 -5.86 2.33 -20.72
C ARG A 101 -5.89 0.88 -21.17
N ILE A 102 -5.40 0.61 -22.38
CA ILE A 102 -5.32 -0.75 -22.94
C ILE A 102 -4.47 -1.66 -22.04
N PHE A 103 -3.36 -1.15 -21.51
CA PHE A 103 -2.52 -1.91 -20.58
C PHE A 103 -3.29 -2.33 -19.33
N TYR A 104 -4.01 -1.41 -18.66
CA TYR A 104 -4.75 -1.73 -17.44
C TYR A 104 -5.90 -2.70 -17.68
N GLU A 105 -6.58 -2.61 -18.83
CA GLU A 105 -7.61 -3.61 -19.21
C GLU A 105 -6.98 -5.00 -19.36
N LYS A 106 -5.87 -5.09 -20.10
CA LYS A 106 -5.16 -6.36 -20.27
C LYS A 106 -4.56 -6.89 -18.96
N LEU A 107 -4.11 -6.00 -18.08
CA LEU A 107 -3.64 -6.39 -16.74
C LEU A 107 -4.78 -7.01 -15.92
N ARG A 108 -5.97 -6.38 -15.92
CA ARG A 108 -7.18 -6.94 -15.30
C ARG A 108 -7.44 -8.37 -15.79
N ASP A 109 -7.44 -8.57 -17.10
CA ASP A 109 -7.75 -9.87 -17.71
C ASP A 109 -6.66 -10.92 -17.40
N LYS A 110 -5.40 -10.48 -17.25
CA LYS A 110 -4.27 -11.33 -16.96
C LYS A 110 -4.24 -11.80 -15.50
N ILE A 111 -4.76 -11.00 -14.57
CA ILE A 111 -4.75 -11.36 -13.15
C ILE A 111 -5.75 -12.49 -12.91
N LYS A 112 -5.20 -13.72 -12.74
CA LYS A 112 -5.95 -14.92 -12.36
C LYS A 112 -5.19 -15.55 -11.19
N ILE A 113 -5.72 -15.39 -9.99
CA ILE A 113 -5.10 -15.83 -8.73
C ILE A 113 -6.06 -16.79 -8.04
N PRO A 114 -5.63 -17.97 -7.57
CA PRO A 114 -6.49 -18.90 -6.85
C PRO A 114 -7.21 -18.21 -5.68
N GLY A 115 -8.50 -18.47 -5.52
CA GLY A 115 -9.31 -17.86 -4.47
C GLY A 115 -9.76 -16.42 -4.72
N ILE A 116 -9.22 -15.70 -5.71
CA ILE A 116 -9.77 -14.42 -6.16
C ILE A 116 -10.92 -14.67 -7.12
N THR A 117 -12.12 -14.20 -6.77
CA THR A 117 -13.38 -14.48 -7.48
C THR A 117 -13.63 -13.51 -8.63
N SER A 118 -13.21 -12.25 -8.51
CA SER A 118 -13.28 -11.28 -9.62
C SER A 118 -12.12 -10.28 -9.56
N VAL A 119 -11.80 -9.72 -10.73
CA VAL A 119 -10.87 -8.61 -10.89
C VAL A 119 -11.51 -7.58 -11.79
N GLU A 120 -11.73 -6.38 -11.26
CA GLU A 120 -12.45 -5.31 -11.97
C GLU A 120 -11.64 -4.01 -11.93
N ARG A 121 -11.89 -3.12 -12.91
CA ARG A 121 -11.34 -1.78 -12.88
C ARG A 121 -12.08 -0.93 -11.84
N ASP A 122 -11.33 -0.29 -10.97
CA ASP A 122 -11.85 0.71 -10.05
C ASP A 122 -11.41 2.11 -10.50
N THR A 123 -12.16 2.67 -11.43
CA THR A 123 -11.82 3.93 -12.11
C THR A 123 -11.85 5.15 -11.19
N THR A 124 -12.34 5.01 -9.95
CA THR A 124 -12.28 6.09 -8.94
C THR A 124 -10.84 6.40 -8.51
N TYR A 125 -9.91 5.47 -8.78
CA TYR A 125 -8.47 5.61 -8.52
C TYR A 125 -7.65 5.94 -9.77
N ASP A 126 -8.29 6.15 -10.89
CA ASP A 126 -7.63 6.58 -12.12
C ASP A 126 -7.30 8.09 -12.02
N ASP A 127 -6.07 8.47 -12.36
CA ASP A 127 -5.80 9.88 -12.59
C ASP A 127 -6.22 10.28 -14.03
N GLN A 128 -6.34 11.58 -14.28
CA GLN A 128 -6.84 12.11 -15.56
C GLN A 128 -6.02 11.64 -16.77
N THR A 129 -4.77 11.29 -16.57
CA THR A 129 -3.84 10.86 -17.62
C THR A 129 -3.49 9.38 -17.53
N LEU A 130 -4.18 8.62 -16.67
CA LEU A 130 -3.97 7.19 -16.44
C LEU A 130 -2.51 6.83 -16.11
N ARG A 131 -1.79 7.69 -15.36
CA ARG A 131 -0.47 7.35 -14.82
C ARG A 131 -0.58 6.38 -13.66
N ASN A 132 -1.72 6.43 -12.96
CA ASN A 132 -2.13 5.47 -11.95
C ASN A 132 -3.55 5.01 -12.25
N ALA A 133 -3.84 3.77 -11.90
CA ALA A 133 -5.14 3.15 -12.06
C ALA A 133 -5.44 2.18 -10.94
N GLY A 134 -6.72 2.00 -10.62
CA GLY A 134 -7.21 1.04 -9.65
C GLY A 134 -7.72 -0.25 -10.27
N LEU A 135 -7.40 -1.37 -9.63
CA LEU A 135 -8.05 -2.65 -9.84
C LEU A 135 -8.58 -3.17 -8.50
N ARG A 136 -9.80 -3.69 -8.51
CA ARG A 136 -10.44 -4.30 -7.34
C ARG A 136 -10.41 -5.81 -7.49
N LEU A 137 -9.78 -6.51 -6.53
CA LEU A 137 -9.76 -7.96 -6.45
C LEU A 137 -10.74 -8.37 -5.35
N THR A 138 -11.68 -9.25 -5.69
CA THR A 138 -12.69 -9.75 -4.76
C THR A 138 -12.37 -11.19 -4.37
N TYR A 139 -12.65 -11.53 -3.12
CA TYR A 139 -12.51 -12.87 -2.56
C TYR A 139 -13.71 -13.19 -1.65
N GLU A 140 -13.95 -14.45 -1.38
CA GLU A 140 -15.00 -14.87 -0.45
C GLU A 140 -14.51 -14.68 1.00
N THR A 141 -15.24 -13.86 1.79
CA THR A 141 -14.89 -13.57 3.18
C THR A 141 -15.72 -14.41 4.16
N HIS A 142 -15.10 -14.82 5.28
CA HIS A 142 -15.71 -15.54 6.38
C HIS A 142 -16.15 -14.63 7.54
N PHE A 143 -15.66 -13.39 7.56
CA PHE A 143 -15.86 -12.44 8.67
C PHE A 143 -16.59 -11.16 8.26
N GLY A 144 -16.90 -11.00 6.97
CA GLY A 144 -17.58 -9.81 6.47
C GLY A 144 -16.65 -8.60 6.30
N SER A 145 -17.26 -7.42 6.14
CA SER A 145 -16.55 -6.16 5.90
C SER A 145 -16.02 -5.57 7.21
N VAL A 146 -14.82 -5.01 7.16
CA VAL A 146 -14.24 -4.26 8.29
C VAL A 146 -14.68 -2.80 8.21
N ALA A 147 -15.21 -2.28 9.31
CA ALA A 147 -15.63 -0.88 9.37
C ALA A 147 -14.48 0.08 9.03
N GLY A 148 -14.72 0.99 8.09
CA GLY A 148 -13.73 1.98 7.66
C GLY A 148 -12.71 1.47 6.64
N LEU A 149 -12.78 0.21 6.22
CA LEU A 149 -11.98 -0.35 5.13
C LEU A 149 -12.83 -0.62 3.89
N LYS A 150 -12.17 -0.65 2.75
CA LYS A 150 -12.78 -0.98 1.45
C LYS A 150 -13.06 -2.49 1.35
N ASP A 151 -14.13 -2.87 0.66
CA ASP A 151 -14.36 -4.27 0.33
C ASP A 151 -13.35 -4.77 -0.71
N GLY A 152 -12.99 -6.05 -0.61
CA GLY A 152 -11.95 -6.65 -1.44
C GLY A 152 -10.57 -6.04 -1.21
N ILE A 153 -9.70 -6.15 -2.20
CA ILE A 153 -8.33 -5.63 -2.21
C ILE A 153 -8.25 -4.57 -3.30
N LEU A 154 -7.80 -3.37 -2.96
CA LEU A 154 -7.45 -2.37 -3.95
C LEU A 154 -5.99 -2.56 -4.36
N LEU A 155 -5.78 -2.80 -5.64
CA LEU A 155 -4.48 -2.78 -6.28
C LEU A 155 -4.34 -1.46 -7.03
N GLU A 156 -3.54 -0.55 -6.48
CA GLU A 156 -3.18 0.71 -7.13
C GLU A 156 -1.91 0.49 -7.97
N VAL A 157 -2.05 0.66 -9.28
CA VAL A 157 -0.99 0.36 -10.24
C VAL A 157 -0.55 1.63 -10.95
N GLY A 158 0.75 1.85 -11.01
CA GLY A 158 1.28 3.00 -11.72
C GLY A 158 2.64 2.74 -12.36
N PHE A 159 3.16 3.78 -13.01
CA PHE A 159 4.47 3.74 -13.69
C PHE A 159 5.50 4.65 -13.01
N ASP A 160 5.19 5.16 -11.82
CA ASP A 160 6.08 6.08 -11.11
C ASP A 160 7.35 5.37 -10.64
N GLN A 161 8.48 6.05 -10.71
CA GLN A 161 9.76 5.46 -10.34
C GLN A 161 9.82 5.14 -8.83
N THR A 162 10.23 3.92 -8.51
CA THR A 162 10.36 3.38 -7.16
C THR A 162 11.77 2.81 -6.91
N ALA A 163 12.78 3.56 -7.31
CA ALA A 163 14.18 3.24 -7.08
C ALA A 163 14.84 4.32 -6.21
N PRO A 164 15.75 3.93 -5.31
CA PRO A 164 16.22 2.56 -5.06
C PRO A 164 15.20 1.69 -4.30
N ASN A 165 15.34 0.37 -4.42
CA ASN A 165 14.51 -0.62 -3.74
C ASN A 165 15.35 -1.76 -3.18
N ARG A 166 14.79 -2.51 -2.24
CA ARG A 166 15.40 -3.71 -1.64
C ARG A 166 14.48 -4.91 -1.86
N SER A 167 15.10 -6.05 -2.07
CA SER A 167 14.41 -7.33 -2.21
C SER A 167 14.11 -7.91 -0.83
N VAL A 168 12.84 -8.23 -0.57
CA VAL A 168 12.39 -8.81 0.70
C VAL A 168 11.39 -9.94 0.46
N THR A 169 11.25 -10.84 1.43
CA THR A 169 10.17 -11.83 1.45
C THR A 169 8.97 -11.26 2.19
N ILE A 170 7.80 -11.31 1.56
CA ILE A 170 6.55 -10.82 2.14
C ILE A 170 5.66 -11.99 2.53
N SER A 171 5.03 -11.88 3.70
CA SER A 171 4.17 -12.92 4.27
C SER A 171 3.01 -12.30 5.05
N SER A 172 1.90 -13.04 5.16
CA SER A 172 0.78 -12.70 6.04
C SER A 172 0.97 -13.20 7.46
N TRP A 173 0.21 -12.67 8.42
CA TRP A 173 0.20 -13.16 9.80
C TRP A 173 -0.18 -14.65 9.87
N ILE A 174 -1.17 -15.08 9.08
CA ILE A 174 -1.62 -16.48 9.08
C ILE A 174 -0.50 -17.40 8.59
N VAL A 175 0.23 -17.01 7.54
CA VAL A 175 1.33 -17.81 7.00
C VAL A 175 2.49 -17.87 7.99
N GLN A 176 2.83 -16.76 8.65
CA GLN A 176 3.85 -16.74 9.71
C GLN A 176 3.48 -17.64 10.88
N PHE A 177 2.22 -17.62 11.32
CA PHE A 177 1.70 -18.50 12.36
C PHE A 177 1.76 -19.97 11.93
N ALA A 178 1.31 -20.28 10.70
CA ALA A 178 1.32 -21.64 10.17
C ALA A 178 2.76 -22.21 10.09
N GLU A 179 3.73 -21.39 9.68
CA GLU A 179 5.15 -21.75 9.66
C GLU A 179 5.67 -22.02 11.08
N ALA A 180 5.39 -21.15 12.04
CA ALA A 180 5.79 -21.33 13.44
C ALA A 180 5.17 -22.59 14.07
N LYS A 181 3.96 -22.95 13.66
CA LYS A 181 3.25 -24.17 14.11
C LYS A 181 3.56 -25.41 13.26
N LYS A 182 4.39 -25.29 12.23
CA LYS A 182 4.77 -26.36 11.30
C LYS A 182 3.55 -27.04 10.64
N LEU A 183 2.54 -26.23 10.30
CA LEU A 183 1.39 -26.74 9.56
C LEU A 183 1.81 -27.06 8.12
N GLN A 184 1.14 -28.04 7.51
CA GLN A 184 1.33 -28.35 6.09
C GLN A 184 0.36 -27.51 5.23
N TYR A 185 0.88 -26.79 4.26
CA TYR A 185 0.13 -25.93 3.32
C TYR A 185 1.00 -25.61 2.09
N ALA A 186 0.35 -25.22 1.00
CA ALA A 186 1.03 -24.63 -0.15
C ALA A 186 1.58 -23.26 0.23
N ASP A 187 2.90 -23.11 0.23
CA ASP A 187 3.57 -21.86 0.63
C ASP A 187 3.25 -20.73 -0.34
N ASN A 188 2.57 -19.72 0.16
CA ASN A 188 2.22 -18.51 -0.58
C ASN A 188 2.95 -17.25 -0.06
N ARG A 189 4.10 -17.41 0.58
CA ARG A 189 5.02 -16.30 0.80
C ARG A 189 5.51 -15.77 -0.55
N ALA A 190 5.64 -14.46 -0.65
CA ALA A 190 6.18 -13.83 -1.86
C ALA A 190 7.67 -13.48 -1.66
N PRO A 191 8.61 -14.34 -2.08
CA PRO A 191 10.04 -14.06 -1.96
C PRO A 191 10.48 -13.02 -2.98
N GLU A 192 11.58 -12.32 -2.70
CA GLU A 192 12.24 -11.37 -3.61
C GLU A 192 11.30 -10.29 -4.18
N ILE A 193 10.39 -9.79 -3.37
CA ILE A 193 9.59 -8.63 -3.75
C ILE A 193 10.44 -7.37 -3.59
N ARG A 194 10.61 -6.62 -4.67
CA ARG A 194 11.31 -5.33 -4.64
C ARG A 194 10.43 -4.31 -3.94
N CYS A 195 10.84 -3.87 -2.76
CA CYS A 195 10.16 -2.84 -1.96
C CYS A 195 10.92 -1.52 -2.03
N TYR A 196 10.21 -0.44 -2.33
CA TYR A 196 10.75 0.91 -2.37
C TYR A 196 11.35 1.30 -1.03
N ASN A 197 12.57 1.82 -1.04
CA ASN A 197 13.33 2.10 0.17
C ASN A 197 12.61 3.06 1.13
N PRO A 198 12.64 2.79 2.45
CA PRO A 198 12.00 3.62 3.46
C PRO A 198 12.45 5.08 3.44
N GLU A 199 13.73 5.33 3.17
CA GLU A 199 14.33 6.66 3.10
C GLU A 199 13.66 7.55 2.05
N TYR A 200 13.36 6.97 0.90
CA TYR A 200 12.67 7.66 -0.21
C TYR A 200 11.17 7.75 0.03
N THR A 201 10.58 6.70 0.62
CA THR A 201 9.18 6.70 1.04
C THR A 201 8.92 7.80 2.09
N PHE A 202 9.88 8.07 2.98
CA PHE A 202 9.80 9.18 3.93
C PHE A 202 9.55 10.52 3.22
N VAL A 203 10.32 10.83 2.18
CA VAL A 203 10.14 12.09 1.42
C VAL A 203 8.75 12.17 0.79
N GLU A 204 8.22 11.07 0.26
CA GLU A 204 6.88 11.03 -0.31
C GLU A 204 5.79 11.20 0.75
N LYS A 205 5.98 10.64 1.95
CA LYS A 205 5.05 10.84 3.08
C LYS A 205 5.06 12.29 3.56
N VAL A 206 6.22 12.93 3.64
CA VAL A 206 6.33 14.37 3.96
C VAL A 206 5.62 15.21 2.90
N GLN A 207 5.82 14.91 1.63
CA GLN A 207 5.09 15.58 0.54
C GLN A 207 3.57 15.40 0.67
N ALA A 208 3.12 14.17 0.95
CA ALA A 208 1.69 13.88 1.12
C ALA A 208 1.08 14.70 2.26
N VAL A 209 1.78 14.83 3.39
CA VAL A 209 1.35 15.66 4.53
C VAL A 209 1.22 17.12 4.12
N VAL A 210 2.25 17.70 3.51
CA VAL A 210 2.23 19.12 3.09
C VAL A 210 1.08 19.39 2.12
N ARG A 211 0.91 18.54 1.12
CA ARG A 211 -0.17 18.66 0.13
C ARG A 211 -1.56 18.54 0.75
N LYS A 212 -1.78 17.51 1.57
CA LYS A 212 -3.08 17.25 2.21
C LYS A 212 -3.43 18.35 3.24
N TYR A 213 -2.44 18.86 3.95
CA TYR A 213 -2.63 19.99 4.84
C TYR A 213 -3.02 21.26 4.07
N GLY A 214 -2.40 21.50 2.91
CA GLY A 214 -2.80 22.57 2.01
C GLY A 214 -4.25 22.43 1.53
N GLN A 215 -4.70 21.23 1.18
CA GLN A 215 -6.08 20.91 0.85
C GLN A 215 -7.02 21.20 2.03
N PHE A 216 -6.63 20.76 3.24
CA PHE A 216 -7.39 21.07 4.46
C PHE A 216 -7.54 22.57 4.69
N LYS A 217 -6.46 23.35 4.56
CA LYS A 217 -6.52 24.82 4.69
C LYS A 217 -7.46 25.46 3.67
N GLY A 218 -7.47 24.96 2.45
CA GLY A 218 -8.32 25.50 1.38
C GLY A 218 -9.80 25.13 1.49
N THR A 219 -10.12 23.98 2.08
CA THR A 219 -11.49 23.42 2.11
C THR A 219 -12.11 23.33 3.49
N GLY A 220 -11.33 23.42 4.56
CA GLY A 220 -11.73 23.15 5.93
C GLY A 220 -12.08 21.68 6.22
N LYS A 221 -12.00 20.77 5.21
CA LYS A 221 -12.28 19.34 5.35
C LYS A 221 -10.99 18.56 5.51
N ILE A 222 -10.96 17.64 6.47
CA ILE A 222 -9.81 16.75 6.66
C ILE A 222 -9.82 15.71 5.52
N PRO A 223 -8.77 15.66 4.68
CA PRO A 223 -8.71 14.68 3.59
C PRO A 223 -8.64 13.24 4.13
N THR A 224 -9.28 12.32 3.42
CA THR A 224 -9.27 10.88 3.76
C THR A 224 -7.83 10.37 3.89
N ASN A 225 -7.61 9.53 4.91
CA ASN A 225 -6.30 8.91 5.16
C ASN A 225 -5.15 9.92 5.37
N PHE A 226 -5.46 11.18 5.74
CA PHE A 226 -4.44 12.20 5.92
C PHE A 226 -3.57 11.94 7.15
N LEU A 227 -4.21 11.72 8.28
CA LEU A 227 -3.50 11.73 9.57
C LEU A 227 -2.59 10.53 9.76
N ARG A 228 -2.89 9.40 9.11
CA ARG A 228 -2.01 8.23 9.15
C ARG A 228 -0.61 8.49 8.56
N HIS A 229 -0.44 9.52 7.70
CA HIS A 229 0.88 9.88 7.20
C HIS A 229 1.79 10.48 8.29
N TYR A 230 1.24 11.17 9.29
CA TYR A 230 2.02 11.64 10.44
C TYR A 230 2.57 10.47 11.26
N TYR A 231 1.73 9.44 11.49
CA TYR A 231 2.18 8.21 12.13
C TYR A 231 3.30 7.53 11.32
N ASP A 232 3.11 7.38 10.01
CA ASP A 232 4.13 6.77 9.15
C ASP A 232 5.47 7.54 9.21
N ILE A 233 5.41 8.87 9.19
CA ILE A 233 6.59 9.74 9.30
C ILE A 233 7.26 9.56 10.67
N HIS A 234 6.49 9.52 11.75
CA HIS A 234 7.01 9.29 13.10
C HIS A 234 7.79 7.98 13.16
N GLN A 235 7.22 6.90 12.70
CA GLN A 235 7.88 5.59 12.68
C GLN A 235 9.11 5.56 11.76
N LEU A 236 9.06 6.26 10.64
CA LEU A 236 10.20 6.37 9.72
C LEU A 236 11.36 7.16 10.31
N LEU A 237 11.11 8.15 11.18
CA LEU A 237 12.15 8.92 11.86
C LEU A 237 12.92 8.10 12.90
N ASP A 238 12.40 6.95 13.36
CA ASP A 238 13.11 6.02 14.24
C ASP A 238 14.05 5.07 13.47
N VAL A 239 14.01 5.11 12.13
CA VAL A 239 14.87 4.27 11.28
C VAL A 239 16.19 4.98 11.00
N GLU A 240 17.29 4.38 11.44
CA GLU A 240 18.65 4.95 11.28
C GLU A 240 18.97 5.34 9.83
N ALA A 241 18.60 4.49 8.86
CA ALA A 241 18.82 4.78 7.44
C ALA A 241 18.05 6.03 6.97
N VAL A 242 16.87 6.31 7.51
CA VAL A 242 16.10 7.53 7.23
C VAL A 242 16.76 8.74 7.86
N GLN A 243 17.20 8.64 9.12
CA GLN A 243 17.90 9.72 9.82
C GLN A 243 19.17 10.11 9.07
N ASN A 244 19.98 9.13 8.66
CA ASN A 244 21.23 9.34 7.92
C ASN A 244 21.00 9.87 6.50
N PHE A 245 19.83 9.63 5.91
CA PHE A 245 19.47 10.12 4.58
C PHE A 245 19.06 11.59 4.58
N ILE A 246 18.41 12.08 5.62
CA ILE A 246 17.90 13.46 5.71
C ILE A 246 19.08 14.46 5.59
N GLY A 247 18.96 15.39 4.64
CA GLY A 247 19.96 16.43 4.38
C GLY A 247 21.07 16.04 3.42
N THR A 248 21.17 14.77 3.00
CA THR A 248 22.14 14.35 1.96
C THR A 248 21.81 14.96 0.58
N PRO A 249 22.78 14.98 -0.35
CA PRO A 249 22.53 15.39 -1.72
C PRO A 249 21.41 14.58 -2.38
N GLU A 250 21.34 13.28 -2.14
CA GLU A 250 20.32 12.36 -2.65
C GLU A 250 18.93 12.70 -2.12
N TYR A 251 18.83 13.00 -0.83
CA TYR A 251 17.58 13.49 -0.21
C TYR A 251 17.12 14.79 -0.89
N LEU A 252 18.02 15.76 -1.06
CA LEU A 252 17.69 17.05 -1.67
C LEU A 252 17.25 16.89 -3.12
N ALA A 253 17.95 16.04 -3.88
CA ALA A 253 17.60 15.74 -5.27
C ALA A 253 16.22 15.07 -5.37
N HIS A 254 15.96 14.07 -4.53
CA HIS A 254 14.67 13.37 -4.52
C HIS A 254 13.53 14.31 -4.08
N LYS A 255 13.74 15.09 -3.04
CA LYS A 255 12.78 16.12 -2.59
C LYS A 255 12.45 17.09 -3.71
N LYS A 256 13.46 17.63 -4.41
CA LYS A 256 13.28 18.54 -5.55
C LYS A 256 12.46 17.90 -6.68
N LYS A 257 12.66 16.60 -6.94
CA LYS A 257 11.91 15.85 -7.95
C LYS A 257 10.44 15.64 -7.54
N ARG A 258 10.18 15.37 -6.26
CA ARG A 258 8.84 15.00 -5.76
C ARG A 258 7.99 16.21 -5.41
N PHE A 259 8.56 17.25 -4.86
CA PHE A 259 7.82 18.42 -4.42
C PHE A 259 7.60 19.41 -5.58
N LYS A 260 6.35 19.81 -5.80
CA LYS A 260 6.04 20.96 -6.67
C LYS A 260 6.59 22.23 -6.02
N SER A 261 6.84 23.28 -6.84
CA SER A 261 7.45 24.53 -6.38
C SER A 261 6.78 25.17 -5.17
N LEU A 262 5.45 25.06 -5.05
CA LEU A 262 4.66 25.58 -3.93
C LEU A 262 4.84 24.80 -2.63
N ASP A 263 5.19 23.52 -2.72
CA ASP A 263 5.31 22.59 -1.58
C ASP A 263 6.76 22.45 -1.07
N GLN A 264 7.74 23.08 -1.72
CA GLN A 264 9.16 22.86 -1.42
C GLN A 264 9.58 23.31 -0.03
N ASN A 265 8.90 24.30 0.55
CA ASN A 265 9.19 24.78 1.89
C ASN A 265 8.27 24.11 2.92
N VAL A 266 8.69 22.96 3.42
CA VAL A 266 7.95 22.19 4.42
C VAL A 266 7.68 22.99 5.70
N ALA A 267 8.67 23.76 6.20
CA ALA A 267 8.53 24.55 7.39
C ALA A 267 7.47 25.65 7.24
N LYS A 268 7.44 26.34 6.08
CA LYS A 268 6.45 27.39 5.80
C LYS A 268 5.04 26.86 5.55
N SER A 269 4.88 25.56 5.30
CA SER A 269 3.54 24.96 5.08
C SER A 269 2.66 25.04 6.32
N GLY A 270 3.25 25.04 7.52
CA GLY A 270 2.56 24.92 8.81
C GLY A 270 2.05 23.49 9.09
N ALA A 271 2.32 22.53 8.22
CA ALA A 271 1.82 21.16 8.35
C ALA A 271 2.39 20.41 9.55
N PHE A 272 3.58 20.80 10.02
CA PHE A 272 4.27 20.17 11.16
C PHE A 272 4.34 21.08 12.40
N THR A 273 3.78 22.29 12.32
CA THR A 273 3.75 23.26 13.41
C THR A 273 2.32 23.76 13.59
N ILE A 274 1.38 22.85 13.87
CA ILE A 274 -0.04 23.20 14.03
C ILE A 274 -0.24 23.90 15.36
N GLU A 275 -0.30 25.23 15.33
CA GLU A 275 -0.41 26.09 16.53
C GLU A 275 -1.86 26.19 17.02
N ASP A 276 -2.84 26.16 16.09
CA ASP A 276 -4.26 26.27 16.41
C ASP A 276 -4.76 25.02 17.16
N GLU A 277 -5.16 25.24 18.41
CA GLU A 277 -5.64 24.17 19.29
C GLU A 277 -6.93 23.52 18.79
N ASN A 278 -7.81 24.26 18.12
CA ASN A 278 -9.04 23.68 17.57
C ASN A 278 -8.72 22.74 16.41
N ILE A 279 -7.73 23.07 15.59
CA ILE A 279 -7.25 22.18 14.52
C ILE A 279 -6.63 20.93 15.13
N ARG A 280 -5.81 21.05 16.16
CA ARG A 280 -5.22 19.89 16.86
C ARG A 280 -6.30 18.96 17.40
N LYS A 281 -7.29 19.49 18.14
CA LYS A 281 -8.41 18.69 18.68
C LYS A 281 -9.22 18.00 17.56
N ARG A 282 -9.45 18.69 16.44
CA ARG A 282 -10.12 18.07 15.28
C ARG A 282 -9.31 16.94 14.66
N PHE A 283 -8.00 17.12 14.54
CA PHE A 283 -7.11 16.08 14.01
C PHE A 283 -7.02 14.89 14.96
N GLU A 284 -6.91 15.13 16.26
CA GLU A 284 -6.92 14.06 17.27
C GLU A 284 -8.21 13.25 17.21
N ALA A 285 -9.37 13.89 17.20
CA ALA A 285 -10.65 13.22 17.10
C ALA A 285 -10.78 12.38 15.81
N GLU A 286 -10.26 12.88 14.69
CA GLU A 286 -10.28 12.15 13.43
C GLU A 286 -9.29 10.98 13.43
N TYR A 287 -8.10 11.17 14.02
CA TYR A 287 -7.09 10.11 14.16
C TYR A 287 -7.61 8.96 15.01
N LEU A 288 -8.25 9.25 16.13
CA LEU A 288 -8.80 8.25 17.04
C LEU A 288 -9.87 7.36 16.39
N LYS A 289 -10.57 7.83 15.35
CA LYS A 289 -11.50 6.97 14.58
C LYS A 289 -10.80 5.82 13.86
N THR A 290 -9.51 5.91 13.65
CA THR A 290 -8.71 4.88 12.98
C THR A 290 -7.93 4.00 13.95
N ALA A 291 -8.17 4.14 15.26
CA ALA A 291 -7.40 3.43 16.30
C ALA A 291 -7.45 1.89 16.16
N SER A 292 -8.59 1.34 15.68
CA SER A 292 -8.75 -0.09 15.45
C SER A 292 -7.85 -0.68 14.38
N LEU A 293 -7.26 0.17 13.53
CA LEU A 293 -6.33 -0.24 12.47
C LEU A 293 -4.87 -0.36 12.94
N TYR A 294 -4.58 0.01 14.19
CA TYR A 294 -3.25 -0.08 14.80
C TYR A 294 -3.20 -1.30 15.71
N TYR A 295 -2.17 -2.13 15.59
CA TYR A 295 -2.09 -3.45 16.23
C TYR A 295 -0.85 -3.66 17.11
N ARG A 296 -0.15 -2.62 17.52
CA ARG A 296 0.91 -2.63 18.58
C ARG A 296 1.17 -1.23 19.10
#